data_73167ab599d87534fcc9510bc15586f1
#
_entry.id   73167ab599d87534fcc9510bc15586f1
#
_cell.length_a   1.000
_cell.length_b   1.000
_cell.length_c   1.000
_cell.angle_alpha   90.00
_cell.angle_beta   90.00
_cell.angle_gamma   90.00
#
_symmetry.space_group_name_H-M   'P 1'
#
loop_
_entity.id
_entity.type
_entity.pdbx_description
1 polymer ?
#
loop_
_entity_poly.entity_id
_entity_poly.type
_entity_poly.pdbx_seq_one_letter_code
_entity_poly.pdbx_strand_id
1 'polypeptide(L)'
;MRFPEFSGEWECKKLGDIGTTLIGLTYSPQDVVPSDGTIVLRSSNIKGGLLDYTDLVRVNKKIKESIITRTNDILICARNGSARLIGKNAILKDSDCGHTFGAFMMVYRSEDNPFVHQLLSTKRYYSQVAENLGARINQITTSDLNSFEFSFPQSNKEKVKIASMLSLLDERIATQIKIIEELKETKECD
;
A
#
# COMPACT_ATOMS: atom_id res chain seq x y z
N MET A 1 21.83 -0.26 10.88
CA MET A 1 22.08 1.01 11.59
C MET A 1 20.86 1.29 12.44
N ARG A 2 21.01 1.74 13.68
CA ARG A 2 19.92 2.05 14.62
C ARG A 2 20.20 3.41 15.25
N PHE A 3 19.17 4.16 15.63
CA PHE A 3 19.34 5.40 16.37
C PHE A 3 19.94 5.12 17.76
N PRO A 4 21.00 5.84 18.19
CA PRO A 4 21.76 5.51 19.39
C PRO A 4 20.99 5.65 20.69
N GLU A 5 19.90 6.45 20.69
CA GLU A 5 19.05 6.66 21.86
C GLU A 5 18.08 5.51 22.16
N PHE A 6 17.95 4.54 21.25
CA PHE A 6 17.09 3.39 21.48
C PHE A 6 17.90 2.14 21.79
N SER A 7 17.46 1.43 22.81
CA SER A 7 17.98 0.15 23.27
C SER A 7 16.85 -0.89 23.35
N GLY A 8 17.19 -2.13 23.63
CA GLY A 8 16.24 -3.23 23.69
C GLY A 8 16.19 -4.03 22.38
N GLU A 9 15.65 -5.21 22.45
CA GLU A 9 15.55 -6.11 21.30
C GLU A 9 14.30 -5.80 20.47
N TRP A 10 14.36 -6.13 19.19
CA TRP A 10 13.20 -6.11 18.32
C TRP A 10 12.50 -7.46 18.41
N GLU A 11 11.19 -7.45 18.41
CA GLU A 11 10.34 -8.64 18.47
C GLU A 11 9.85 -9.03 17.08
N CYS A 12 9.87 -10.33 16.78
CA CYS A 12 9.25 -10.84 15.55
C CYS A 12 7.74 -10.92 15.77
N LYS A 13 6.97 -10.26 14.89
CA LYS A 13 5.49 -10.25 14.92
C LYS A 13 4.92 -10.54 13.54
N LYS A 14 3.79 -11.23 13.50
CA LYS A 14 2.99 -11.38 12.28
C LYS A 14 2.14 -10.15 12.05
N LEU A 15 1.91 -9.82 10.79
CA LEU A 15 1.03 -8.69 10.45
C LEU A 15 -0.40 -8.91 11.00
N GLY A 16 -0.89 -10.16 11.00
CA GLY A 16 -2.21 -10.48 11.54
C GLY A 16 -2.35 -10.26 13.06
N ASP A 17 -1.24 -10.19 13.81
CA ASP A 17 -1.26 -9.96 15.26
C ASP A 17 -1.39 -8.47 15.60
N ILE A 18 -1.09 -7.57 14.65
CA ILE A 18 -0.99 -6.13 14.89
C ILE A 18 -1.89 -5.28 13.99
N GLY A 19 -2.64 -5.91 13.10
CA GLY A 19 -3.53 -5.21 12.18
C GLY A 19 -4.58 -6.11 11.56
N THR A 20 -5.39 -5.52 10.71
CA THR A 20 -6.49 -6.20 10.03
C THR A 20 -6.36 -6.06 8.52
N THR A 21 -6.51 -7.16 7.81
CA THR A 21 -6.54 -7.19 6.35
C THR A 21 -7.98 -7.22 5.84
N LEU A 22 -8.33 -6.28 4.98
CA LEU A 22 -9.66 -6.09 4.41
C LEU A 22 -9.64 -6.42 2.91
N ILE A 23 -10.66 -7.14 2.43
CA ILE A 23 -10.88 -7.45 1.01
C ILE A 23 -11.77 -6.36 0.40
N GLY A 24 -11.45 -5.95 -0.82
CA GLY A 24 -12.16 -4.88 -1.51
C GLY A 24 -13.50 -5.28 -2.09
N LEU A 25 -14.14 -4.31 -2.73
CA LEU A 25 -15.48 -4.38 -3.30
C LEU A 25 -15.51 -5.24 -4.56
N THR A 26 -16.44 -6.18 -4.61
CA THR A 26 -16.86 -6.80 -5.88
C THR A 26 -17.96 -5.97 -6.51
N TYR A 27 -17.76 -5.54 -7.75
CA TYR A 27 -18.72 -4.77 -8.51
C TYR A 27 -18.82 -5.30 -9.96
N SER A 28 -19.90 -5.01 -10.62
CA SER A 28 -20.17 -5.38 -12.02
C SER A 28 -20.05 -4.17 -12.94
N PRO A 29 -19.95 -4.35 -14.27
CA PRO A 29 -19.98 -3.25 -15.22
C PRO A 29 -21.20 -2.33 -15.09
N GLN A 30 -22.34 -2.87 -14.64
CA GLN A 30 -23.59 -2.13 -14.44
C GLN A 30 -23.53 -1.18 -13.22
N ASP A 31 -22.64 -1.44 -12.28
CA ASP A 31 -22.42 -0.57 -11.11
C ASP A 31 -21.55 0.64 -11.47
N VAL A 32 -20.88 0.62 -12.64
CA VAL A 32 -19.92 1.67 -13.05
C VAL A 32 -20.68 2.88 -13.58
N VAL A 33 -20.28 4.06 -13.09
CA VAL A 33 -20.82 5.36 -13.49
C VAL A 33 -19.72 6.32 -13.94
N PRO A 34 -20.01 7.24 -14.87
CA PRO A 34 -19.01 8.20 -15.37
C PRO A 34 -18.66 9.28 -14.34
N SER A 35 -19.61 9.64 -13.47
CA SER A 35 -19.47 10.68 -12.43
C SER A 35 -20.31 10.31 -11.19
N ASP A 36 -20.23 11.12 -10.15
CA ASP A 36 -21.08 11.07 -8.95
C ASP A 36 -21.12 9.72 -8.20
N GLY A 37 -20.08 8.91 -8.38
CA GLY A 37 -19.92 7.62 -7.71
C GLY A 37 -18.68 7.58 -6.81
N THR A 38 -18.63 6.55 -5.95
CA THR A 38 -17.45 6.29 -5.14
C THR A 38 -16.30 5.76 -6.00
N ILE A 39 -15.12 6.33 -5.86
CA ILE A 39 -13.91 5.86 -6.54
C ILE A 39 -13.55 4.46 -6.02
N VAL A 40 -13.22 3.56 -6.96
CA VAL A 40 -12.71 2.21 -6.67
C VAL A 40 -11.24 2.14 -7.05
N LEU A 41 -10.37 2.12 -6.05
CA LEU A 41 -8.92 2.02 -6.26
C LEU A 41 -8.54 0.62 -6.74
N ARG A 42 -7.68 0.57 -7.77
CA ARG A 42 -7.21 -0.64 -8.44
C ARG A 42 -5.69 -0.65 -8.50
N SER A 43 -5.10 -1.74 -8.97
CA SER A 43 -3.64 -1.84 -9.13
C SER A 43 -3.06 -0.81 -10.10
N SER A 44 -3.84 -0.33 -11.10
CA SER A 44 -3.47 0.76 -12.00
C SER A 44 -3.29 2.10 -11.29
N ASN A 45 -3.96 2.28 -10.16
CA ASN A 45 -3.88 3.50 -9.37
C ASN A 45 -2.66 3.55 -8.43
N ILE A 46 -1.81 2.53 -8.40
CA ILE A 46 -0.55 2.58 -7.66
C ILE A 46 0.60 2.78 -8.67
N LYS A 47 1.33 3.87 -8.62
CA LYS A 47 2.52 4.14 -9.43
C LYS A 47 3.66 4.62 -8.54
N GLY A 48 4.80 3.95 -8.58
CA GLY A 48 5.95 4.32 -7.77
C GLY A 48 5.72 4.38 -6.25
N GLY A 49 4.80 3.55 -5.71
CA GLY A 49 4.43 3.56 -4.28
C GLY A 49 3.47 4.69 -3.87
N LEU A 50 2.99 5.48 -4.83
CA LEU A 50 2.03 6.58 -4.63
C LEU A 50 0.71 6.27 -5.35
N LEU A 51 -0.37 6.95 -4.97
CA LEU A 51 -1.63 6.90 -5.72
C LEU A 51 -1.58 7.80 -6.95
N ASP A 52 -2.12 7.27 -8.05
CA ASP A 52 -2.34 7.96 -9.31
C ASP A 52 -3.82 7.96 -9.64
N TYR A 53 -4.37 9.13 -9.90
CA TYR A 53 -5.79 9.36 -10.15
C TYR A 53 -6.13 9.60 -11.62
N THR A 54 -5.22 9.27 -12.55
CA THR A 54 -5.43 9.49 -13.98
C THR A 54 -6.41 8.50 -14.61
N ASP A 55 -6.50 7.27 -14.08
CA ASP A 55 -7.41 6.21 -14.55
C ASP A 55 -8.36 5.79 -13.43
N LEU A 56 -9.52 6.43 -13.34
CA LEU A 56 -10.47 6.21 -12.24
C LEU A 56 -11.69 5.41 -12.71
N VAL A 57 -12.09 4.46 -11.88
CA VAL A 57 -13.41 3.82 -11.94
C VAL A 57 -14.23 4.33 -10.77
N ARG A 58 -15.47 4.70 -11.06
CA ARG A 58 -16.47 5.10 -10.06
C ARG A 58 -17.65 4.14 -10.10
N VAL A 59 -18.22 3.86 -8.93
CA VAL A 59 -19.40 2.99 -8.83
C VAL A 59 -20.51 3.67 -8.04
N ASN A 60 -21.75 3.43 -8.48
CA ASN A 60 -22.96 3.79 -7.75
C ASN A 60 -23.52 2.52 -7.07
N LYS A 61 -22.91 2.17 -5.93
CA LYS A 61 -23.26 0.97 -5.16
C LYS A 61 -23.13 1.25 -3.67
N LYS A 62 -23.98 0.65 -2.85
CA LYS A 62 -23.85 0.73 -1.40
C LYS A 62 -22.55 0.02 -0.96
N ILE A 63 -21.67 0.76 -0.33
CA ILE A 63 -20.37 0.29 0.13
C ILE A 63 -20.43 0.12 1.65
N LYS A 64 -19.85 -0.98 2.14
CA LYS A 64 -19.70 -1.20 3.58
C LYS A 64 -18.68 -0.20 4.14
N GLU A 65 -18.98 0.40 5.27
CA GLU A 65 -18.08 1.37 5.92
C GLU A 65 -16.69 0.79 6.24
N SER A 66 -16.62 -0.51 6.52
CA SER A 66 -15.36 -1.19 6.81
C SER A 66 -14.34 -1.15 5.66
N ILE A 67 -14.81 -1.06 4.41
CA ILE A 67 -13.97 -1.00 3.21
C ILE A 67 -13.94 0.40 2.57
N ILE A 68 -14.31 1.43 3.32
CA ILE A 68 -13.99 2.82 2.98
C ILE A 68 -12.55 3.10 3.44
N THR A 69 -11.78 3.73 2.54
CA THR A 69 -10.37 4.07 2.79
C THR A 69 -10.23 5.13 3.86
N ARG A 70 -9.19 4.99 4.67
CA ARG A 70 -8.84 5.89 5.78
C ARG A 70 -7.38 6.29 5.66
N THR A 71 -7.04 7.38 6.30
CA THR A 71 -5.64 7.82 6.47
C THR A 71 -4.78 6.70 7.04
N ASN A 72 -3.58 6.58 6.50
CA ASN A 72 -2.61 5.54 6.83
C ASN A 72 -3.02 4.10 6.49
N ASP A 73 -4.16 3.84 5.85
CA ASP A 73 -4.41 2.53 5.25
C ASP A 73 -3.31 2.20 4.23
N ILE A 74 -2.88 0.94 4.16
CA ILE A 74 -1.97 0.49 3.12
C ILE A 74 -2.77 -0.30 2.09
N LEU A 75 -2.90 0.27 0.88
CA LEU A 75 -3.52 -0.38 -0.26
C LEU A 75 -2.51 -1.33 -0.91
N ILE A 76 -2.89 -2.59 -1.12
CA ILE A 76 -2.01 -3.66 -1.61
C ILE A 76 -2.67 -4.38 -2.79
N CYS A 77 -1.91 -4.60 -3.85
CA CYS A 77 -2.35 -5.42 -4.97
C CYS A 77 -2.27 -6.91 -4.57
N ALA A 78 -3.43 -7.51 -4.33
CA ALA A 78 -3.55 -8.89 -3.87
C ALA A 78 -3.57 -9.89 -5.03
N ARG A 79 -4.16 -9.50 -6.18
CA ARG A 79 -4.32 -10.33 -7.36
C ARG A 79 -4.13 -9.51 -8.63
N ASN A 80 -3.39 -10.07 -9.58
CA ASN A 80 -3.18 -9.44 -10.89
C ASN A 80 -2.77 -10.50 -11.92
N GLY A 81 -3.03 -10.25 -13.21
CA GLY A 81 -2.54 -11.10 -14.30
C GLY A 81 -1.01 -11.18 -14.40
N SER A 82 -0.31 -10.14 -13.93
CA SER A 82 1.15 -10.09 -13.84
C SER A 82 1.63 -10.31 -12.40
N ALA A 83 2.40 -11.38 -12.17
CA ALA A 83 3.01 -11.68 -10.87
C ALA A 83 3.85 -10.53 -10.31
N ARG A 84 4.47 -9.71 -11.17
CA ARG A 84 5.29 -8.55 -10.78
C ARG A 84 4.50 -7.46 -10.04
N LEU A 85 3.18 -7.44 -10.21
CA LEU A 85 2.33 -6.44 -9.59
C LEU A 85 1.76 -6.90 -8.23
N ILE A 86 1.88 -8.19 -7.92
CA ILE A 86 1.41 -8.71 -6.63
C ILE A 86 2.30 -8.17 -5.51
N GLY A 87 1.67 -7.72 -4.43
CA GLY A 87 2.36 -7.08 -3.31
C GLY A 87 2.69 -5.60 -3.51
N LYS A 88 2.54 -5.05 -4.73
CA LYS A 88 2.67 -3.62 -4.98
C LYS A 88 1.72 -2.86 -4.05
N ASN A 89 2.22 -1.85 -3.37
CA ASN A 89 1.45 -1.17 -2.33
C ASN A 89 1.69 0.34 -2.30
N ALA A 90 0.79 1.05 -1.62
CA ALA A 90 0.89 2.48 -1.32
C ALA A 90 0.20 2.78 0.01
N ILE A 91 0.78 3.66 0.82
CA ILE A 91 0.13 4.20 2.01
C ILE A 91 -0.78 5.37 1.62
N LEU A 92 -1.99 5.40 2.17
CA LEU A 92 -3.01 6.39 1.85
C LEU A 92 -2.86 7.64 2.73
N LYS A 93 -3.00 8.80 2.10
CA LYS A 93 -3.00 10.12 2.76
C LYS A 93 -4.43 10.57 3.06
N ASP A 94 -4.59 11.68 3.74
CA ASP A 94 -5.91 12.28 4.03
C ASP A 94 -6.72 12.57 2.75
N SER A 95 -6.04 12.98 1.68
CA SER A 95 -6.65 13.20 0.37
C SER A 95 -7.22 11.94 -0.28
N ASP A 96 -6.81 10.76 0.17
CA ASP A 96 -7.14 9.45 -0.40
C ASP A 96 -8.25 8.74 0.40
N CYS A 97 -8.86 9.45 1.35
CA CYS A 97 -9.95 8.94 2.18
C CYS A 97 -11.31 9.01 1.46
N GLY A 98 -12.26 8.20 1.93
CA GLY A 98 -13.62 8.20 1.42
C GLY A 98 -13.81 7.44 0.10
N HIS A 99 -12.78 6.77 -0.39
CA HIS A 99 -12.82 5.88 -1.55
C HIS A 99 -13.07 4.42 -1.10
N THR A 100 -13.16 3.52 -2.05
CA THR A 100 -13.10 2.07 -1.81
C THR A 100 -12.05 1.46 -2.73
N PHE A 101 -11.88 0.16 -2.68
CA PHE A 101 -10.91 -0.56 -3.50
C PHE A 101 -11.51 -1.85 -4.05
N GLY A 102 -11.05 -2.28 -5.21
CA GLY A 102 -11.59 -3.44 -5.91
C GLY A 102 -11.22 -4.78 -5.24
N ALA A 103 -11.96 -5.84 -5.55
CA ALA A 103 -11.79 -7.19 -4.97
C ALA A 103 -10.40 -7.84 -5.28
N PHE A 104 -9.64 -7.29 -6.20
CA PHE A 104 -8.26 -7.72 -6.49
C PHE A 104 -7.22 -6.95 -5.65
N MET A 105 -7.70 -6.01 -4.85
CA MET A 105 -6.92 -5.26 -3.89
C MET A 105 -7.28 -5.71 -2.48
N MET A 106 -6.38 -5.45 -1.56
CA MET A 106 -6.64 -5.50 -0.13
C MET A 106 -6.13 -4.22 0.54
N VAL A 107 -6.69 -3.91 1.68
CA VAL A 107 -6.18 -2.87 2.56
C VAL A 107 -5.70 -3.52 3.84
N TYR A 108 -4.51 -3.19 4.26
CA TYR A 108 -4.02 -3.49 5.59
C TYR A 108 -4.18 -2.27 6.48
N ARG A 109 -4.76 -2.45 7.65
CA ARG A 109 -5.09 -1.39 8.62
C ARG A 109 -4.52 -1.70 9.98
N SER A 110 -3.67 -0.83 10.50
CA SER A 110 -3.01 -0.91 11.81
C SER A 110 -2.60 0.49 12.27
N GLU A 111 -2.47 0.69 13.56
CA GLU A 111 -1.91 1.92 14.12
C GLU A 111 -0.41 2.09 13.76
N ASP A 112 0.27 0.98 13.52
CA ASP A 112 1.69 0.97 13.13
C ASP A 112 1.91 1.12 11.62
N ASN A 113 0.88 1.43 10.82
CA ASN A 113 0.97 1.45 9.36
C ASN A 113 2.06 2.36 8.78
N PRO A 114 2.40 3.53 9.32
CA PRO A 114 3.54 4.30 8.84
C PRO A 114 4.86 3.52 8.91
N PHE A 115 5.05 2.70 9.96
CA PHE A 115 6.21 1.82 10.08
C PHE A 115 6.06 0.56 9.21
N VAL A 116 4.89 -0.08 9.22
CA VAL A 116 4.61 -1.27 8.40
C VAL A 116 4.82 -0.99 6.91
N HIS A 117 4.40 0.17 6.41
CA HIS A 117 4.62 0.55 5.00
C HIS A 117 6.11 0.51 4.62
N GLN A 118 6.99 0.94 5.51
CA GLN A 118 8.43 0.83 5.28
C GLN A 118 8.91 -0.63 5.22
N LEU A 119 8.32 -1.51 6.04
CA LEU A 119 8.61 -2.95 5.97
C LEU A 119 8.13 -3.57 4.65
N LEU A 120 6.97 -3.12 4.13
CA LEU A 120 6.42 -3.58 2.84
C LEU A 120 7.20 -3.07 1.61
N SER A 121 8.19 -2.21 1.80
CA SER A 121 9.14 -1.77 0.76
C SER A 121 10.43 -2.60 0.75
N THR A 122 10.61 -3.54 1.69
CA THR A 122 11.84 -4.32 1.85
C THR A 122 11.91 -5.55 0.97
N LYS A 123 13.13 -6.04 0.72
CA LYS A 123 13.36 -7.35 0.08
C LYS A 123 12.69 -8.50 0.85
N ARG A 124 12.65 -8.43 2.18
CA ARG A 124 12.00 -9.44 3.04
C ARG A 124 10.52 -9.58 2.70
N TYR A 125 9.82 -8.47 2.50
CA TYR A 125 8.42 -8.49 2.09
C TYR A 125 8.23 -9.21 0.74
N TYR A 126 8.97 -8.79 -0.27
CA TYR A 126 8.84 -9.38 -1.60
C TYR A 126 9.28 -10.84 -1.66
N SER A 127 10.21 -11.29 -0.81
CA SER A 127 10.53 -12.71 -0.67
C SER A 127 9.33 -13.50 -0.14
N GLN A 128 8.67 -13.02 0.92
CA GLN A 128 7.46 -13.67 1.46
C GLN A 128 6.31 -13.69 0.44
N VAL A 129 6.13 -12.61 -0.33
CA VAL A 129 5.17 -12.59 -1.46
C VAL A 129 5.53 -13.68 -2.48
N ALA A 130 6.79 -13.76 -2.91
CA ALA A 130 7.24 -14.73 -3.92
C ALA A 130 7.09 -16.18 -3.46
N GLU A 131 7.40 -16.49 -2.21
CA GLU A 131 7.21 -17.82 -1.60
C GLU A 131 5.74 -18.27 -1.67
N ASN A 132 4.80 -17.35 -1.43
CA ASN A 132 3.37 -17.65 -1.50
C ASN A 132 2.86 -17.75 -2.95
N LEU A 133 3.44 -17.00 -3.89
CA LEU A 133 3.09 -17.10 -5.31
C LEU A 133 3.50 -18.45 -5.94
N GLY A 134 4.53 -19.10 -5.42
CA GLY A 134 4.94 -20.44 -5.88
C GLY A 134 3.87 -21.52 -5.72
N ALA A 135 2.95 -21.34 -4.78
CA ALA A 135 1.84 -22.26 -4.50
C ALA A 135 0.52 -21.88 -5.19
N ARG A 136 0.38 -20.63 -5.68
CA ARG A 136 -0.87 -20.10 -6.24
C ARG A 136 -0.61 -19.18 -7.42
N ILE A 137 -1.50 -19.22 -8.41
CA ILE A 137 -1.36 -18.42 -9.62
C ILE A 137 -1.70 -16.94 -9.31
N ASN A 138 -0.67 -16.08 -9.29
CA ASN A 138 -0.77 -14.61 -9.27
C ASN A 138 -1.71 -14.03 -8.22
N GLN A 139 -1.66 -14.56 -7.00
CA GLN A 139 -2.49 -14.11 -5.88
C GLN A 139 -1.81 -14.36 -4.54
N ILE A 140 -1.93 -13.37 -3.62
CA ILE A 140 -1.78 -13.55 -2.16
C ILE A 140 -3.14 -13.36 -1.50
N THR A 141 -3.41 -14.14 -0.46
CA THR A 141 -4.66 -14.07 0.32
C THR A 141 -4.47 -13.21 1.56
N THR A 142 -5.58 -12.89 2.24
CA THR A 142 -5.54 -12.23 3.56
C THR A 142 -4.79 -13.08 4.59
N SER A 143 -4.94 -14.41 4.53
CA SER A 143 -4.21 -15.34 5.40
C SER A 143 -2.71 -15.29 5.14
N ASP A 144 -2.30 -15.23 3.85
CA ASP A 144 -0.89 -15.15 3.48
C ASP A 144 -0.29 -13.84 4.04
N LEU A 145 -0.92 -12.68 3.77
CA LEU A 145 -0.44 -11.38 4.28
C LEU A 145 -0.39 -11.35 5.82
N ASN A 146 -1.43 -11.88 6.48
CA ASN A 146 -1.47 -11.93 7.93
C ASN A 146 -0.38 -12.82 8.54
N SER A 147 0.12 -13.81 7.79
CA SER A 147 1.22 -14.69 8.24
C SER A 147 2.61 -14.09 8.06
N PHE A 148 2.76 -12.98 7.32
CA PHE A 148 4.05 -12.37 7.07
C PHE A 148 4.68 -11.85 8.36
N GLU A 149 5.95 -12.18 8.57
CA GLU A 149 6.69 -11.90 9.78
C GLU A 149 7.76 -10.83 9.58
N PHE A 150 7.78 -9.88 10.49
CA PHE A 150 8.76 -8.81 10.52
C PHE A 150 9.23 -8.53 11.95
N SER A 151 10.42 -7.93 12.06
CA SER A 151 10.93 -7.44 13.33
C SER A 151 10.40 -6.04 13.64
N PHE A 152 9.90 -5.85 14.84
CA PHE A 152 9.33 -4.59 15.33
C PHE A 152 10.10 -4.10 16.55
N PRO A 153 10.47 -2.81 16.62
CA PRO A 153 10.94 -2.22 17.88
C PRO A 153 9.83 -2.26 18.93
N GLN A 154 10.20 -2.52 20.18
CA GLN A 154 9.27 -2.44 21.31
C GLN A 154 8.82 -0.99 21.55
N SER A 155 9.73 -0.05 21.33
CA SER A 155 9.46 1.39 21.52
C SER A 155 8.62 1.96 20.36
N ASN A 156 7.43 2.48 20.71
CA ASN A 156 6.61 3.20 19.72
C ASN A 156 7.31 4.47 19.19
N LYS A 157 8.09 5.15 20.04
CA LYS A 157 8.89 6.32 19.63
C LYS A 157 9.93 5.94 18.58
N GLU A 158 10.53 4.77 18.68
CA GLU A 158 11.48 4.26 17.70
C GLU A 158 10.79 3.97 16.35
N LYS A 159 9.61 3.29 16.37
CA LYS A 159 8.81 3.05 15.15
C LYS A 159 8.46 4.34 14.43
N VAL A 160 7.94 5.32 15.18
CA VAL A 160 7.56 6.64 14.62
C VAL A 160 8.79 7.35 14.04
N LYS A 161 9.92 7.36 14.73
CA LYS A 161 11.13 8.04 14.26
C LYS A 161 11.68 7.40 12.98
N ILE A 162 11.72 6.06 12.92
CA ILE A 162 12.14 5.34 11.72
C ILE A 162 11.19 5.64 10.54
N ALA A 163 9.89 5.52 10.77
CA ALA A 163 8.89 5.75 9.74
C ALA A 163 8.98 7.19 9.18
N SER A 164 9.04 8.19 10.06
CA SER A 164 9.13 9.59 9.66
C SER A 164 10.40 9.89 8.86
N MET A 165 11.55 9.37 9.30
CA MET A 165 12.81 9.58 8.56
C MET A 165 12.76 8.96 7.16
N LEU A 166 12.27 7.72 7.06
CA LEU A 166 12.19 7.03 5.77
C LEU A 166 11.16 7.68 4.84
N SER A 167 9.99 8.09 5.37
CA SER A 167 8.98 8.81 4.58
C SER A 167 9.50 10.13 4.01
N LEU A 168 10.29 10.88 4.79
CA LEU A 168 10.94 12.11 4.29
C LEU A 168 11.93 11.82 3.16
N LEU A 169 12.66 10.71 3.22
CA LEU A 169 13.55 10.28 2.12
C LEU A 169 12.76 9.90 0.88
N ASP A 170 11.66 9.15 1.03
CA ASP A 170 10.78 8.75 -0.07
C ASP A 170 10.17 9.98 -0.76
N GLU A 171 9.70 10.98 0.00
CA GLU A 171 9.18 12.24 -0.53
C GLU A 171 10.25 13.03 -1.31
N ARG A 172 11.49 13.07 -0.80
CA ARG A 172 12.60 13.71 -1.53
C ARG A 172 12.91 13.00 -2.82
N ILE A 173 12.95 11.66 -2.81
CA ILE A 173 13.19 10.84 -4.01
C ILE A 173 12.08 11.09 -5.04
N ALA A 174 10.82 11.05 -4.63
CA ALA A 174 9.67 11.31 -5.51
C ALA A 174 9.73 12.71 -6.14
N THR A 175 10.10 13.72 -5.34
CA THR A 175 10.27 15.10 -5.82
C THR A 175 11.41 15.21 -6.85
N GLN A 176 12.54 14.55 -6.60
CA GLN A 176 13.66 14.56 -7.55
C GLN A 176 13.33 13.86 -8.87
N ILE A 177 12.61 12.74 -8.80
CA ILE A 177 12.13 12.01 -9.99
C ILE A 177 11.25 12.94 -10.83
N LYS A 178 10.29 13.63 -10.22
CA LYS A 178 9.41 14.58 -10.91
C LYS A 178 10.18 15.70 -11.59
N ILE A 179 11.14 16.31 -10.91
CA ILE A 179 11.99 17.37 -11.50
C ILE A 179 12.78 16.83 -12.70
N ILE A 180 13.31 15.61 -12.61
CA ILE A 180 14.06 14.99 -13.71
C ILE A 180 13.13 14.73 -14.92
N GLU A 181 11.89 14.30 -14.68
CA GLU A 181 10.91 14.08 -15.75
C GLU A 181 10.54 15.41 -16.44
N GLU A 182 10.24 16.45 -15.69
CA GLU A 182 9.95 17.80 -16.20
C GLU A 182 11.10 18.37 -17.03
N LEU A 183 12.36 18.17 -16.59
CA LEU A 183 13.54 18.61 -17.33
C LEU A 183 13.77 17.83 -18.63
N LYS A 184 13.39 16.56 -18.69
CA LYS A 184 13.47 15.76 -19.93
C LYS A 184 12.44 16.22 -20.95
N GLU A 185 11.19 16.43 -20.52
CA GLU A 185 10.11 16.93 -21.38
C GLU A 185 10.47 18.30 -21.99
N THR A 186 11.09 19.19 -21.22
CA THR A 186 11.52 20.51 -21.69
C THR A 186 12.62 20.40 -22.77
N LYS A 187 13.52 19.41 -22.66
CA LYS A 187 14.61 19.21 -23.64
C LYS A 187 14.16 18.55 -24.93
N GLU A 188 13.03 17.85 -24.95
CA GLU A 188 12.47 17.23 -26.16
C GLU A 188 11.63 18.22 -26.98
N CYS A 189 11.33 19.39 -26.42
CA CYS A 189 10.57 20.46 -27.08
C CYS A 189 11.46 21.53 -27.77
N ASP A 190 12.76 21.50 -27.55
CA ASP A 190 13.77 22.34 -28.20
C ASP A 190 14.49 21.59 -29.35
#